data_b9911b8d84804fb8f34a925fd0997d01
#
_entry.id   b9911b8d84804fb8f34a925fd0997d01
#
_cell.length_a   1.000
_cell.length_b   1.000
_cell.length_c   1.000
_cell.angle_alpha   90.00
_cell.angle_beta   90.00
_cell.angle_gamma   90.00
#
_symmetry.space_group_name_H-M   'P 1'
#
loop_
_entity.id
_entity.type
_entity.pdbx_description
1 polymer ?
#
loop_
_entity_poly.entity_id
_entity_poly.type
_entity_poly.pdbx_seq_one_letter_code
_entity_poly.pdbx_strand_id
1 'polypeptide(L)'
;MNYEDAHIGTVFIAPASYLIEELEEKEKEIFKNRVFQYDNLVCGIVDKIDSKRGYVWVTFKVPDNNYVDPGITIAIDFKANWCRFCVVKGGKRFSSYQFLCLKEQDIIEIIKNKDYD
;
A
#
# COMPACT_ATOMS: atom_id res chain seq x y z
N MET A 1 5.87 -7.42 10.33
CA MET A 1 4.74 -7.97 9.56
C MET A 1 5.08 -9.37 9.09
N ASN A 2 4.12 -10.26 9.13
CA ASN A 2 4.30 -11.63 8.67
C ASN A 2 3.72 -11.76 7.25
N TYR A 3 4.51 -12.28 6.33
CA TYR A 3 4.10 -12.54 4.94
C TYR A 3 2.80 -13.37 4.87
N GLU A 4 2.64 -14.32 5.79
CA GLU A 4 1.48 -15.22 5.82
C GLU A 4 0.17 -14.50 6.10
N ASP A 5 0.23 -13.31 6.67
CA ASP A 5 -0.97 -12.50 6.95
C ASP A 5 -1.46 -11.72 5.72
N ALA A 6 -0.66 -11.68 4.67
CA ALA A 6 -1.03 -10.95 3.44
C ALA A 6 -1.88 -11.84 2.54
N HIS A 7 -3.06 -11.35 2.18
CA HIS A 7 -3.98 -11.99 1.23
C HIS A 7 -4.40 -10.98 0.19
N ILE A 8 -4.84 -11.44 -0.97
CA ILE A 8 -5.32 -10.55 -2.03
C ILE A 8 -6.50 -9.73 -1.48
N GLY A 9 -6.41 -8.42 -1.64
CA GLY A 9 -7.41 -7.47 -1.15
C GLY A 9 -7.17 -6.96 0.26
N THR A 10 -6.19 -7.51 0.97
CA THR A 10 -5.85 -7.08 2.34
C THR A 10 -5.25 -5.68 2.31
N VAL A 11 -5.65 -4.84 3.26
CA VAL A 11 -5.10 -3.50 3.42
C VAL A 11 -3.66 -3.58 3.91
N PHE A 12 -2.78 -2.82 3.26
CA PHE A 12 -1.35 -2.74 3.54
C PHE A 12 -0.99 -1.29 3.84
N ILE A 13 -0.36 -1.05 4.98
CA ILE A 13 0.08 0.29 5.38
C ILE A 13 1.57 0.27 5.62
N ALA A 14 2.28 1.24 5.05
CA ALA A 14 3.72 1.34 5.17
C ALA A 14 4.15 2.77 5.46
N PRO A 15 5.27 2.96 6.20
CA PRO A 15 5.90 4.27 6.31
C PRO A 15 6.41 4.71 4.94
N ALA A 16 5.97 5.87 4.48
CA ALA A 16 6.32 6.37 3.13
C ALA A 16 7.83 6.52 2.95
N SER A 17 8.53 7.02 3.96
CA SER A 17 9.97 7.25 3.88
C SER A 17 10.76 5.96 3.66
N TYR A 18 10.40 4.89 4.36
CA TYR A 18 11.08 3.60 4.20
C TYR A 18 10.82 2.99 2.82
N LEU A 19 9.57 3.07 2.38
CA LEU A 19 9.21 2.52 1.07
C LEU A 19 9.93 3.28 -0.05
N ILE A 20 9.97 4.60 0.02
CA ILE A 20 10.63 5.44 -0.98
C ILE A 20 12.12 5.11 -1.09
N GLU A 21 12.80 4.86 0.02
CA GLU A 21 14.22 4.51 0.02
C GLU A 21 14.53 3.22 -0.74
N GLU A 22 13.57 2.28 -0.75
CA GLU A 22 13.74 0.98 -1.40
C GLU A 22 13.44 0.99 -2.90
N LEU A 23 12.85 2.07 -3.41
CA LEU A 23 12.48 2.16 -4.83
C LEU A 23 13.67 2.59 -5.69
N GLU A 24 13.63 2.23 -6.98
CA GLU A 24 14.56 2.75 -7.97
C GLU A 24 14.29 4.24 -8.20
N GLU A 25 15.28 4.97 -8.68
CA GLU A 25 15.18 6.43 -8.83
C GLU A 25 13.98 6.90 -9.65
N LYS A 26 13.64 6.21 -10.72
CA LYS A 26 12.44 6.50 -11.52
C LYS A 26 11.17 6.39 -10.71
N GLU A 27 11.08 5.32 -9.92
CA GLU A 27 9.90 5.02 -9.11
C GLU A 27 9.79 5.96 -7.93
N LYS A 28 10.92 6.39 -7.36
CA LYS A 28 10.93 7.34 -6.24
C LYS A 28 10.19 8.63 -6.57
N GLU A 29 10.50 9.23 -7.72
CA GLU A 29 9.85 10.47 -8.11
C GLU A 29 8.37 10.32 -8.34
N ILE A 30 7.99 9.26 -9.06
CA ILE A 30 6.59 8.98 -9.34
C ILE A 30 5.83 8.77 -8.02
N PHE A 31 6.39 7.96 -7.14
CA PHE A 31 5.75 7.64 -5.86
C PHE A 31 5.61 8.88 -4.98
N LYS A 32 6.70 9.64 -4.81
CA LYS A 32 6.72 10.87 -3.99
C LYS A 32 5.67 11.87 -4.42
N ASN A 33 5.52 12.06 -5.72
CA ASN A 33 4.69 13.12 -6.27
C ASN A 33 3.24 12.70 -6.53
N ARG A 34 2.95 11.42 -6.57
CA ARG A 34 1.66 10.92 -7.03
C ARG A 34 0.90 10.06 -6.03
N VAL A 35 1.55 9.44 -5.07
CA VAL A 35 0.85 8.58 -4.11
C VAL A 35 0.35 9.40 -2.92
N PHE A 36 -0.91 9.18 -2.55
CA PHE A 36 -1.52 9.85 -1.40
C PHE A 36 -0.83 9.42 -0.11
N GLN A 37 -0.43 10.40 0.70
CA GLN A 37 0.22 10.17 1.99
C GLN A 37 -0.54 10.88 3.10
N TYR A 38 -0.60 10.23 4.25
CA TYR A 38 -1.17 10.80 5.47
C TYR A 38 -0.27 10.42 6.64
N ASP A 39 0.22 11.42 7.38
CA ASP A 39 1.10 11.22 8.54
C ASP A 39 2.31 10.33 8.24
N ASN A 40 2.96 10.58 7.10
CA ASN A 40 4.09 9.79 6.59
C ASN A 40 3.75 8.32 6.33
N LEU A 41 2.46 8.01 6.15
CA LEU A 41 2.00 6.67 5.86
C LEU A 41 1.36 6.61 4.48
N VAL A 42 1.54 5.48 3.80
CA VAL A 42 0.84 5.18 2.56
C VAL A 42 -0.01 3.95 2.77
N CYS A 43 -1.17 3.91 2.12
CA CYS A 43 -2.12 2.83 2.25
C CYS A 43 -2.43 2.26 0.87
N GLY A 44 -2.33 0.95 0.76
CA GLY A 44 -2.64 0.23 -0.45
C GLY A 44 -3.35 -1.07 -0.14
N ILE A 45 -3.60 -1.84 -1.19
CA ILE A 45 -4.12 -3.19 -1.03
C ILE A 45 -3.19 -4.18 -1.72
N VAL A 46 -3.15 -5.39 -1.19
CA VAL A 46 -2.41 -6.49 -1.81
C VAL A 46 -3.15 -6.92 -3.07
N ASP A 47 -2.50 -6.79 -4.21
CA ASP A 47 -3.10 -7.07 -5.51
C ASP A 47 -2.65 -8.42 -6.07
N LYS A 48 -1.42 -8.83 -5.78
CA LYS A 48 -0.86 -10.10 -6.24
C LYS A 48 0.18 -10.60 -5.24
N ILE A 49 0.30 -11.91 -5.11
CA ILE A 49 1.26 -12.55 -4.20
C ILE A 49 2.10 -13.55 -4.98
N ASP A 50 3.43 -13.47 -4.82
CA ASP A 50 4.37 -14.48 -5.32
C ASP A 50 5.06 -15.12 -4.11
N SER A 51 4.51 -16.23 -3.65
CA SER A 51 5.01 -16.92 -2.45
C SER A 51 6.39 -17.54 -2.65
N LYS A 52 6.74 -17.90 -3.87
CA LYS A 52 8.05 -18.51 -4.16
C LYS A 52 9.18 -17.51 -4.00
N ARG A 53 8.95 -16.27 -4.44
CA ARG A 53 9.96 -15.20 -4.40
C ARG A 53 9.87 -14.35 -3.14
N GLY A 54 8.76 -14.43 -2.42
CA GLY A 54 8.52 -13.58 -1.25
C GLY A 54 8.16 -12.15 -1.59
N TYR A 55 7.53 -11.94 -2.74
CA TYR A 55 7.07 -10.62 -3.18
C TYR A 55 5.56 -10.52 -3.12
N VAL A 56 5.08 -9.32 -2.77
CA VAL A 56 3.68 -8.96 -3.01
C VAL A 56 3.65 -7.69 -3.83
N TRP A 57 2.63 -7.57 -4.68
CA TRP A 57 2.34 -6.35 -5.41
C TRP A 57 1.25 -5.62 -4.66
N VAL A 58 1.52 -4.37 -4.29
CA VAL A 58 0.59 -3.52 -3.55
C VAL A 58 0.20 -2.35 -4.43
N THR A 59 -1.09 -2.11 -4.55
CA THR A 59 -1.64 -0.99 -5.31
C THR A 59 -1.98 0.14 -4.34
N PHE A 60 -1.30 1.27 -4.50
CA PHE A 60 -1.47 2.45 -3.65
C PHE A 60 -2.38 3.48 -4.33
N LYS A 61 -3.13 4.19 -3.53
CA LYS A 61 -4.05 5.22 -3.99
C LYS A 61 -3.32 6.49 -4.40
N VAL A 62 -3.70 7.06 -5.55
CA VAL A 62 -3.29 8.40 -6.00
C VAL A 62 -4.32 9.41 -5.49
N PRO A 63 -3.93 10.70 -5.33
CA PRO A 63 -4.89 11.73 -4.90
C PRO A 63 -6.13 11.83 -5.80
N ASP A 64 -7.24 12.27 -5.21
CA ASP A 64 -8.55 12.31 -5.85
C ASP A 64 -8.63 13.13 -7.13
N ASN A 65 -7.70 14.06 -7.34
CA ASN A 65 -7.68 14.90 -8.53
C ASN A 65 -6.98 14.28 -9.74
N ASN A 66 -6.55 13.02 -9.64
CA ASN A 66 -5.89 12.32 -10.74
C ASN A 66 -6.89 11.38 -11.42
N TYR A 67 -7.31 11.73 -12.63
CA TYR A 67 -8.30 10.96 -13.40
C TYR A 67 -7.68 9.93 -14.34
N VAL A 68 -6.40 10.06 -14.64
CA VAL A 68 -5.73 9.22 -15.64
C VAL A 68 -5.22 7.92 -15.04
N ASP A 69 -4.76 7.98 -13.80
CA ASP A 69 -4.08 6.87 -13.16
C ASP A 69 -4.44 6.83 -11.68
N PRO A 70 -5.54 6.14 -11.32
CA PRO A 70 -6.07 6.17 -9.96
C PRO A 70 -5.21 5.42 -8.93
N GLY A 71 -4.27 4.62 -9.37
CA GLY A 71 -3.40 3.87 -8.47
C GLY A 71 -2.04 3.57 -9.05
N ILE A 72 -1.11 3.24 -8.18
CA ILE A 72 0.26 2.83 -8.54
C ILE A 72 0.55 1.49 -7.88
N THR A 73 1.00 0.51 -8.67
CA THR A 73 1.31 -0.83 -8.16
C THR A 73 2.81 -1.01 -8.05
N ILE A 74 3.25 -1.46 -6.88
CA ILE A 74 4.66 -1.65 -6.56
C ILE A 74 4.88 -3.05 -6.00
N ALA A 75 5.96 -3.71 -6.45
CA ALA A 75 6.38 -4.99 -5.90
C ALA A 75 7.20 -4.76 -4.63
N ILE A 76 6.82 -5.43 -3.56
CA ILE A 76 7.46 -5.30 -2.24
C ILE A 76 8.05 -6.64 -1.83
N ASP A 77 9.35 -6.63 -1.48
CA ASP A 77 10.05 -7.80 -0.98
C ASP A 77 9.83 -7.92 0.53
N PHE A 78 9.06 -8.93 0.94
CA PHE A 78 8.79 -9.18 2.35
C PHE A 78 10.00 -9.63 3.17
N LYS A 79 11.06 -10.02 2.50
CA LYS A 79 12.32 -10.38 3.18
C LYS A 79 13.11 -9.14 3.58
N ALA A 80 12.76 -7.98 3.01
CA ALA A 80 13.44 -6.73 3.34
C ALA A 80 13.19 -6.36 4.80
N ASN A 81 14.24 -5.90 5.45
CA ASN A 81 14.23 -5.62 6.89
C ASN A 81 13.23 -4.52 7.27
N TRP A 82 13.04 -3.53 6.38
CA TRP A 82 12.14 -2.40 6.63
C TRP A 82 10.66 -2.85 6.69
N CYS A 83 10.32 -4.00 6.13
CA CYS A 83 8.93 -4.51 6.14
C CYS A 83 8.41 -4.78 7.55
N ARG A 84 9.28 -4.89 8.55
CA ARG A 84 8.84 -4.99 9.95
C ARG A 84 8.03 -3.78 10.42
N PHE A 85 8.15 -2.65 9.74
CA PHE A 85 7.40 -1.43 10.05
C PHE A 85 6.07 -1.34 9.28
N CYS A 86 5.80 -2.30 8.41
CA CYS A 86 4.56 -2.33 7.65
C CYS A 86 3.47 -3.05 8.46
N VAL A 87 2.21 -2.69 8.17
CA VAL A 87 1.05 -3.27 8.84
C VAL A 87 0.10 -3.84 7.79
N VAL A 88 -0.37 -5.07 8.03
CA VAL A 88 -1.43 -5.68 7.24
C VAL A 88 -2.69 -5.70 8.10
N LYS A 89 -3.77 -5.12 7.60
CA LYS A 89 -5.04 -5.05 8.32
C LYS A 89 -6.01 -6.08 7.74
N GLY A 90 -6.24 -7.15 8.50
CA GLY A 90 -6.99 -8.31 8.03
C GLY A 90 -8.51 -8.19 8.14
N GLY A 91 -9.03 -7.13 8.75
CA GLY A 91 -10.46 -7.04 9.06
C GLY A 91 -11.37 -6.80 7.86
N LYS A 92 -10.87 -6.23 6.79
CA LYS A 92 -11.67 -5.96 5.60
C LYS A 92 -10.82 -6.11 4.34
N ARG A 93 -11.39 -6.72 3.31
CA ARG A 93 -10.73 -6.89 2.02
C ARG A 93 -11.45 -6.06 0.96
N PHE A 94 -10.68 -5.55 0.02
CA PHE A 94 -11.17 -4.76 -1.10
C PHE A 94 -10.73 -5.39 -2.42
N SER A 95 -11.59 -5.31 -3.44
CA SER A 95 -11.10 -5.46 -4.81
C SER A 95 -10.31 -4.21 -5.18
N SER A 96 -9.45 -4.28 -6.19
CA SER A 96 -8.71 -3.11 -6.68
C SER A 96 -9.67 -1.97 -7.05
N TYR A 97 -10.75 -2.30 -7.74
CA TYR A 97 -11.73 -1.31 -8.14
C TYR A 97 -12.37 -0.61 -6.93
N GLN A 98 -12.82 -1.40 -5.95
CA GLN A 98 -13.42 -0.84 -4.74
C GLN A 98 -12.47 0.08 -4.00
N PHE A 99 -11.21 -0.34 -3.86
CA PHE A 99 -10.20 0.45 -3.15
C PHE A 99 -9.91 1.76 -3.87
N LEU A 100 -9.72 1.70 -5.20
CA LEU A 100 -9.38 2.88 -5.98
C LEU A 100 -10.53 3.89 -6.10
N CYS A 101 -11.77 3.44 -5.84
CA CYS A 101 -12.93 4.33 -5.78
C CYS A 101 -13.08 5.05 -4.44
N LEU A 102 -12.32 4.67 -3.41
CA LEU A 102 -12.38 5.34 -2.12
C LEU A 102 -11.84 6.77 -2.22
N LYS A 103 -12.37 7.65 -1.39
CA LYS A 103 -11.88 9.02 -1.27
C LYS A 103 -10.70 9.07 -0.31
N GLU A 104 -9.93 10.15 -0.39
CA GLU A 104 -8.80 10.36 0.51
C GLU A 104 -9.22 10.28 1.98
N GLN A 105 -10.39 10.82 2.31
CA GLN A 105 -10.90 10.76 3.68
C GLN A 105 -11.15 9.32 4.14
N ASP A 106 -11.62 8.46 3.26
CA ASP A 106 -11.82 7.04 3.57
C ASP A 106 -10.49 6.36 3.87
N ILE A 107 -9.45 6.69 3.10
CA ILE A 107 -8.10 6.15 3.32
C ILE A 107 -7.55 6.61 4.67
N ILE A 108 -7.76 7.87 5.04
CA ILE A 108 -7.34 8.40 6.34
C ILE A 108 -8.04 7.63 7.46
N GLU A 109 -9.33 7.37 7.33
CA GLU A 109 -10.08 6.59 8.32
C GLU A 109 -9.54 5.16 8.46
N ILE A 110 -9.19 4.53 7.35
CA ILE A 110 -8.58 3.19 7.37
C ILE A 110 -7.25 3.22 8.11
N ILE A 111 -6.40 4.21 7.86
CA ILE A 111 -5.11 4.35 8.53
C ILE A 111 -5.29 4.54 10.04
N LYS A 112 -6.27 5.35 10.44
CA LYS A 112 -6.52 5.67 11.85
C LYS A 112 -7.21 4.55 12.61
N ASN A 113 -7.95 3.70 11.93
CA ASN A 113 -8.84 2.73 12.57
C ASN A 113 -8.05 1.52 13.08
N LYS A 114 -7.86 1.45 14.39
CA LYS A 114 -7.15 0.36 15.05
C LYS A 114 -7.94 -0.95 15.08
N ASP A 115 -9.26 -0.87 14.88
CA ASP A 115 -10.13 -2.04 14.91
C ASP A 115 -10.07 -2.87 13.62
N TYR A 116 -9.35 -2.40 12.62
CA TYR A 116 -9.11 -3.14 11.39
C TYR A 116 -8.11 -4.29 11.54
N ASP A 117 -7.41 -4.32 12.62
CA ASP A 117 -6.37 -5.34 12.85
C ASP A 117 -6.91 -6.73 13.10
#